data_d44cca5ed040b8f6a3ff0c18600b1d0a
#
_entry.id   d44cca5ed040b8f6a3ff0c18600b1d0a
#
_cell.length_a   1.000
_cell.length_b   1.000
_cell.length_c   1.000
_cell.angle_alpha   90.00
_cell.angle_beta   90.00
_cell.angle_gamma   90.00
#
_symmetry.space_group_name_H-M   'P 1'
#
loop_
_entity.id
_entity.type
_entity.pdbx_description
1 polymer ?
#
loop_
_entity_poly.entity_id
_entity_poly.type
_entity_poly.pdbx_seq_one_letter_code
_entity_poly.pdbx_strand_id
1 'polypeptide(L)'
;MKNLLSLLVFLIIPGLAGCAGTPAGIDPVTGFQVDRYLGKWYEIARLDHPFERGLSNVTAHYSLRDDGDIRVINRGYNESDGRWEEAEGRAKFISGPDVGSLKVSFFGPFYGSYIIFELDREDYQYAFVSGPDTSYLWLLARTPTVHPDIVNKFIEKSKSLGFDTDKLIYVKHDETPEAVNQQGVDK
;
A
#
# COMPACT_ATOMS: atom_id res chain seq x y z
N MET A 1 -3.69 -49.85 -47.69
CA MET A 1 -2.80 -49.40 -46.61
C MET A 1 -2.90 -47.88 -46.56
N LYS A 2 -3.68 -47.31 -45.65
CA LYS A 2 -3.90 -45.86 -45.53
C LYS A 2 -3.22 -45.41 -44.23
N ASN A 3 -2.14 -44.65 -44.32
CA ASN A 3 -1.44 -44.08 -43.20
C ASN A 3 -2.22 -42.86 -42.69
N LEU A 4 -2.78 -42.97 -41.49
CA LEU A 4 -3.42 -41.87 -40.77
C LEU A 4 -2.33 -41.15 -40.00
N LEU A 5 -1.93 -39.96 -40.48
CA LEU A 5 -0.98 -39.08 -39.79
C LEU A 5 -1.76 -38.27 -38.76
N SER A 6 -1.61 -38.65 -37.48
CA SER A 6 -2.26 -37.97 -36.36
C SER A 6 -1.50 -36.67 -36.05
N LEU A 7 -2.09 -35.52 -36.41
CA LEU A 7 -1.54 -34.21 -36.13
C LEU A 7 -1.87 -33.85 -34.66
N LEU A 8 -0.86 -33.95 -33.78
CA LEU A 8 -0.96 -33.52 -32.38
C LEU A 8 -0.87 -32.00 -32.34
N VAL A 9 -2.01 -31.33 -32.21
CA VAL A 9 -2.06 -29.87 -31.97
C VAL A 9 -1.72 -29.61 -30.50
N PHE A 10 -0.50 -29.13 -30.25
CA PHE A 10 -0.10 -28.60 -28.96
C PHE A 10 -0.80 -27.27 -28.73
N LEU A 11 -1.85 -27.26 -27.92
CA LEU A 11 -2.52 -26.05 -27.44
C LEU A 11 -1.60 -25.41 -26.41
N ILE A 12 -0.80 -24.42 -26.83
CA ILE A 12 -0.05 -23.55 -25.91
C ILE A 12 -1.08 -22.64 -25.23
N ILE A 13 -1.46 -22.95 -24.00
CA ILE A 13 -2.20 -22.06 -23.12
C ILE A 13 -1.19 -20.98 -22.67
N PRO A 14 -1.34 -19.72 -23.07
CA PRO A 14 -0.53 -18.66 -22.46
C PRO A 14 -0.91 -18.60 -20.99
N GLY A 15 0.03 -18.94 -20.13
CA GLY A 15 -0.13 -18.78 -18.69
C GLY A 15 -0.47 -17.31 -18.41
N LEU A 16 -1.62 -17.08 -17.80
CA LEU A 16 -1.96 -15.83 -17.13
C LEU A 16 -1.00 -15.70 -15.94
N ALA A 17 0.22 -15.25 -16.21
CA ALA A 17 1.04 -14.65 -15.18
C ALA A 17 0.29 -13.42 -14.75
N GLY A 18 -0.36 -13.47 -13.58
CA GLY A 18 -0.91 -12.31 -12.92
C GLY A 18 0.24 -11.32 -12.73
N CYS A 19 0.36 -10.37 -13.63
CA CYS A 19 1.30 -9.28 -13.52
C CYS A 19 0.87 -8.45 -12.32
N ALA A 20 1.61 -8.56 -11.21
CA ALA A 20 1.71 -7.48 -10.26
C ALA A 20 2.44 -6.34 -11.02
N GLY A 21 1.67 -5.56 -11.83
CA GLY A 21 2.20 -4.52 -12.69
C GLY A 21 2.70 -3.37 -11.84
N THR A 22 3.79 -2.74 -12.27
CA THR A 22 4.15 -1.39 -11.84
C THR A 22 3.60 -0.44 -12.89
N PRO A 23 2.90 0.64 -12.53
CA PRO A 23 2.45 1.63 -13.52
C PRO A 23 3.66 2.18 -14.30
N ALA A 24 3.47 2.43 -15.58
CA ALA A 24 4.54 2.95 -16.44
C ALA A 24 5.10 4.28 -15.89
N GLY A 25 6.42 4.39 -15.80
CA GLY A 25 7.10 5.59 -15.32
C GLY A 25 7.19 5.73 -13.80
N ILE A 26 6.75 4.73 -13.03
CA ILE A 26 6.87 4.72 -11.58
C ILE A 26 8.03 3.80 -11.18
N ASP A 27 9.14 4.41 -10.79
CA ASP A 27 10.32 3.67 -10.32
C ASP A 27 10.30 3.54 -8.80
N PRO A 28 10.51 2.34 -8.25
CA PRO A 28 10.63 2.15 -6.81
C PRO A 28 11.92 2.81 -6.29
N VAL A 29 11.87 3.28 -5.04
CA VAL A 29 13.07 3.77 -4.37
C VAL A 29 14.10 2.64 -4.20
N THR A 30 15.38 2.96 -4.39
CA THR A 30 16.52 2.06 -4.14
C THR A 30 17.22 2.43 -2.82
N GLY A 31 18.02 1.53 -2.26
CA GLY A 31 18.65 1.74 -0.94
C GLY A 31 17.61 1.76 0.19
N PHE A 32 16.50 1.06 -0.01
CA PHE A 32 15.44 0.89 0.98
C PHE A 32 15.95 0.07 2.17
N GLN A 33 15.62 0.49 3.39
CA GLN A 33 15.99 -0.18 4.63
C GLN A 33 14.71 -0.59 5.36
N VAL A 34 14.38 -1.88 5.30
CA VAL A 34 13.12 -2.40 5.85
C VAL A 34 12.97 -2.09 7.33
N ASP A 35 14.03 -2.24 8.12
CA ASP A 35 13.99 -2.02 9.58
C ASP A 35 13.56 -0.60 9.95
N ARG A 36 13.89 0.39 9.11
CA ARG A 36 13.47 1.78 9.28
C ARG A 36 12.02 2.02 8.81
N TYR A 37 11.50 1.14 7.95
CA TYR A 37 10.14 1.24 7.43
C TYR A 37 9.12 0.54 8.34
N LEU A 38 9.55 -0.40 9.18
CA LEU A 38 8.69 -1.10 10.14
C LEU A 38 7.99 -0.14 11.11
N GLY A 39 6.97 -0.66 11.80
CA GLY A 39 6.17 0.08 12.75
C GLY A 39 4.95 0.75 12.14
N LYS A 40 4.43 1.76 12.82
CA LYS A 40 3.16 2.42 12.48
C LYS A 40 3.34 3.54 11.46
N TRP A 41 2.41 3.59 10.51
CA TRP A 41 2.22 4.66 9.56
C TRP A 41 0.77 5.12 9.57
N TYR A 42 0.55 6.41 9.43
CA TYR A 42 -0.76 7.04 9.26
C TYR A 42 -0.99 7.29 7.78
N GLU A 43 -2.18 6.99 7.30
CA GLU A 43 -2.59 7.34 5.95
C GLU A 43 -3.08 8.79 5.93
N ILE A 44 -2.38 9.66 5.24
CA ILE A 44 -2.68 11.11 5.17
C ILE A 44 -3.62 11.42 4.01
N ALA A 45 -3.37 10.80 2.86
CA ALA A 45 -4.21 10.96 1.67
C ALA A 45 -4.17 9.70 0.82
N ARG A 46 -5.25 9.46 0.07
CA ARG A 46 -5.37 8.35 -0.91
C ARG A 46 -6.26 8.70 -2.08
N LEU A 47 -6.20 7.91 -3.13
CA LEU A 47 -7.31 7.76 -4.07
C LEU A 47 -8.40 6.83 -3.49
N ASP A 48 -9.63 6.91 -4.00
CA ASP A 48 -10.76 6.12 -3.49
C ASP A 48 -10.61 4.63 -3.81
N HIS A 49 -10.71 3.78 -2.80
CA HIS A 49 -10.70 2.32 -2.92
C HIS A 49 -11.88 1.70 -2.20
N PRO A 50 -12.53 0.65 -2.76
CA PRO A 50 -13.67 0.01 -2.13
C PRO A 50 -13.41 -0.52 -0.72
N PHE A 51 -12.17 -0.98 -0.44
CA PHE A 51 -11.81 -1.59 0.84
C PHE A 51 -11.43 -0.57 1.93
N GLU A 52 -11.32 0.73 1.59
CA GLU A 52 -11.02 1.82 2.55
C GLU A 52 -12.12 2.89 2.57
N ARG A 53 -13.17 2.67 1.76
CA ARG A 53 -14.25 3.66 1.63
C ARG A 53 -15.01 3.84 2.94
N GLY A 54 -15.15 5.09 3.37
CA GLY A 54 -15.85 5.44 4.61
C GLY A 54 -15.01 5.25 5.88
N LEU A 55 -13.71 4.91 5.74
CA LEU A 55 -12.80 4.79 6.88
C LEU A 55 -12.11 6.12 7.18
N SER A 56 -12.07 6.47 8.46
CA SER A 56 -11.19 7.49 9.06
C SER A 56 -10.15 6.85 9.97
N ASN A 57 -9.20 7.65 10.47
CA ASN A 57 -8.15 7.18 11.38
C ASN A 57 -7.35 5.97 10.84
N VAL A 58 -7.17 5.90 9.51
CA VAL A 58 -6.55 4.78 8.85
C VAL A 58 -5.06 4.73 9.14
N THR A 59 -4.60 3.56 9.55
CA THR A 59 -3.19 3.29 9.86
C THR A 59 -2.77 1.95 9.28
N ALA A 60 -1.48 1.84 8.95
CA ALA A 60 -0.82 0.58 8.60
C ALA A 60 0.31 0.31 9.60
N HIS A 61 0.40 -0.92 10.10
CA HIS A 61 1.50 -1.35 10.94
C HIS A 61 2.26 -2.48 10.27
N TYR A 62 3.55 -2.28 10.06
CA TYR A 62 4.45 -3.24 9.42
C TYR A 62 5.35 -3.89 10.45
N SER A 63 5.47 -5.21 10.43
CA SER A 63 6.39 -5.98 11.28
C SER A 63 7.04 -7.10 10.49
N LEU A 64 8.31 -7.41 10.83
CA LEU A 64 9.03 -8.51 10.18
C LEU A 64 8.48 -9.85 10.72
N ARG A 65 8.36 -10.81 9.82
CA ARG A 65 8.00 -12.20 10.12
C ARG A 65 9.26 -13.07 10.17
N ASP A 66 9.19 -14.21 10.84
CA ASP A 66 10.31 -15.16 10.97
C ASP A 66 10.80 -15.71 9.61
N ASP A 67 9.93 -15.70 8.61
CA ASP A 67 10.25 -16.14 7.24
C ASP A 67 10.82 -15.05 6.34
N GLY A 68 11.06 -13.84 6.88
CA GLY A 68 11.61 -12.69 6.17
C GLY A 68 10.57 -11.88 5.39
N ASP A 69 9.32 -12.30 5.34
CA ASP A 69 8.22 -11.49 4.80
C ASP A 69 7.77 -10.42 5.81
N ILE A 70 6.94 -9.49 5.37
CA ILE A 70 6.39 -8.41 6.21
C ILE A 70 4.92 -8.71 6.51
N ARG A 71 4.57 -8.72 7.79
CA ARG A 71 3.18 -8.67 8.25
C ARG A 71 2.68 -7.24 8.16
N VAL A 72 1.51 -7.06 7.60
CA VAL A 72 0.84 -5.77 7.44
C VAL A 72 -0.48 -5.82 8.20
N ILE A 73 -0.70 -4.89 9.13
CA ILE A 73 -1.99 -4.71 9.78
C ILE A 73 -2.53 -3.34 9.38
N ASN A 74 -3.57 -3.32 8.56
CA ASN A 74 -4.31 -2.09 8.27
C ASN A 74 -5.47 -1.99 9.24
N ARG A 75 -5.67 -0.79 9.82
CA ARG A 75 -6.75 -0.50 10.75
C ARG A 75 -7.39 0.84 10.40
N GLY A 76 -8.71 0.90 10.39
CA GLY A 76 -9.47 2.12 10.17
C GLY A 76 -10.76 2.13 10.98
N TYR A 77 -11.30 3.32 11.25
CA TYR A 77 -12.57 3.48 11.93
C TYR A 77 -13.68 3.69 10.89
N ASN A 78 -14.63 2.77 10.85
CA ASN A 78 -15.81 2.88 10.00
C ASN A 78 -16.84 3.77 10.69
N GLU A 79 -17.01 4.99 10.18
CA GLU A 79 -17.90 6.00 10.78
C GLU A 79 -19.38 5.60 10.68
N SER A 80 -19.77 4.86 9.63
CA SER A 80 -21.16 4.43 9.45
C SER A 80 -21.57 3.32 10.43
N ASP A 81 -20.63 2.43 10.73
CA ASP A 81 -20.84 1.29 11.63
C ASP A 81 -20.45 1.59 13.09
N GLY A 82 -19.75 2.70 13.33
CA GLY A 82 -19.26 3.12 14.64
C GLY A 82 -18.26 2.15 15.24
N ARG A 83 -17.43 1.48 14.42
CA ARG A 83 -16.49 0.45 14.86
C ARG A 83 -15.16 0.52 14.14
N TRP A 84 -14.14 -0.01 14.79
CA TRP A 84 -12.86 -0.27 14.16
C TRP A 84 -12.92 -1.51 13.27
N GLU A 85 -12.30 -1.40 12.11
CA GLU A 85 -12.05 -2.49 11.19
C GLU A 85 -10.55 -2.74 11.09
N GLU A 86 -10.17 -4.02 10.96
CA GLU A 86 -8.79 -4.43 10.85
C GLU A 86 -8.65 -5.51 9.78
N ALA A 87 -7.59 -5.42 8.99
CA ALA A 87 -7.22 -6.42 8.00
C ALA A 87 -5.75 -6.77 8.14
N GLU A 88 -5.45 -8.07 8.22
CA GLU A 88 -4.08 -8.58 8.21
C GLU A 88 -3.68 -9.01 6.81
N GLY A 89 -2.54 -8.50 6.35
CA GLY A 89 -1.93 -8.84 5.08
C GLY A 89 -0.51 -9.34 5.22
N ARG A 90 0.03 -9.84 4.12
CA ARG A 90 1.41 -10.28 3.98
C ARG A 90 2.04 -9.60 2.78
N ALA A 91 3.16 -8.92 2.97
CA ALA A 91 3.95 -8.32 1.91
C ALA A 91 5.26 -9.08 1.70
N LYS A 92 5.69 -9.14 0.42
CA LYS A 92 6.92 -9.79 -0.02
C LYS A 92 7.69 -8.85 -0.94
N PHE A 93 9.00 -8.83 -0.84
CA PHE A 93 9.84 -8.13 -1.79
C PHE A 93 9.76 -8.79 -3.17
N ILE A 94 9.76 -7.97 -4.23
CA ILE A 94 9.79 -8.42 -5.62
C ILE A 94 11.22 -8.37 -6.16
N SER A 95 11.93 -7.26 -5.91
CA SER A 95 13.24 -6.95 -6.53
C SER A 95 14.41 -6.97 -5.53
N GLY A 96 14.21 -7.54 -4.34
CA GLY A 96 15.21 -7.55 -3.26
C GLY A 96 14.84 -6.59 -2.12
N PRO A 97 15.46 -6.78 -0.93
CA PRO A 97 15.09 -6.06 0.28
C PRO A 97 15.53 -4.58 0.31
N ASP A 98 16.41 -4.18 -0.60
CA ASP A 98 16.94 -2.84 -0.76
C ASP A 98 16.17 -1.98 -1.80
N VAL A 99 15.09 -2.54 -2.36
CA VAL A 99 14.22 -1.86 -3.32
C VAL A 99 12.81 -1.75 -2.74
N GLY A 100 12.22 -0.55 -2.79
CA GLY A 100 10.86 -0.29 -2.31
C GLY A 100 9.76 -0.87 -3.22
N SER A 101 9.96 -2.10 -3.69
CA SER A 101 9.07 -2.83 -4.58
C SER A 101 8.61 -4.13 -3.93
N LEU A 102 7.36 -4.13 -3.47
CA LEU A 102 6.73 -5.25 -2.78
C LEU A 102 5.44 -5.66 -3.49
N LYS A 103 4.97 -6.83 -3.16
CA LYS A 103 3.60 -7.27 -3.43
C LYS A 103 2.91 -7.61 -2.11
N VAL A 104 1.66 -7.20 -1.96
CA VAL A 104 0.88 -7.39 -0.74
C VAL A 104 -0.38 -8.20 -1.03
N SER A 105 -0.75 -9.10 -0.11
CA SER A 105 -1.98 -9.87 -0.15
C SER A 105 -2.70 -9.78 1.19
N PHE A 106 -3.98 -9.46 1.15
CA PHE A 106 -4.93 -9.57 2.26
C PHE A 106 -5.84 -10.79 2.09
N PHE A 107 -5.94 -11.33 0.88
CA PHE A 107 -6.76 -12.50 0.53
C PHE A 107 -5.96 -13.41 -0.41
N GLY A 108 -5.15 -14.31 0.15
CA GLY A 108 -4.38 -15.25 -0.66
C GLY A 108 -5.28 -16.08 -1.58
N PRO A 109 -4.85 -16.40 -2.81
CA PRO A 109 -3.50 -16.25 -3.34
C PRO A 109 -3.23 -14.93 -4.13
N PHE A 110 -4.15 -13.97 -4.09
CA PHE A 110 -4.08 -12.76 -4.90
C PHE A 110 -3.16 -11.71 -4.25
N TYR A 111 -2.22 -11.17 -5.04
CA TYR A 111 -1.27 -10.14 -4.63
C TYR A 111 -1.44 -8.90 -5.50
N GLY A 112 -1.46 -7.72 -4.86
CA GLY A 112 -1.33 -6.42 -5.51
C GLY A 112 0.08 -5.86 -5.35
N SER A 113 0.52 -5.03 -6.30
CA SER A 113 1.78 -4.29 -6.18
C SER A 113 1.68 -3.24 -5.09
N TYR A 114 2.81 -3.01 -4.43
CA TYR A 114 3.03 -1.97 -3.43
C TYR A 114 4.39 -1.36 -3.70
N ILE A 115 4.40 -0.20 -4.36
CA ILE A 115 5.60 0.45 -4.86
C ILE A 115 5.82 1.75 -4.11
N ILE A 116 6.86 1.81 -3.31
CA ILE A 116 7.30 3.04 -2.66
C ILE A 116 8.12 3.81 -3.69
N PHE A 117 7.57 4.89 -4.27
CA PHE A 117 8.22 5.68 -5.32
C PHE A 117 8.79 7.01 -4.83
N GLU A 118 8.51 7.37 -3.58
CA GLU A 118 9.13 8.46 -2.85
C GLU A 118 9.22 8.10 -1.38
N LEU A 119 10.31 8.48 -0.72
CA LEU A 119 10.55 8.19 0.69
C LEU A 119 11.44 9.27 1.27
N ASP A 120 11.12 9.76 2.46
CA ASP A 120 12.05 10.54 3.26
C ASP A 120 13.27 9.69 3.62
N ARG A 121 14.42 10.00 3.00
CA ARG A 121 15.64 9.21 3.12
C ARG A 121 16.35 9.40 4.45
N GLU A 122 16.19 10.58 5.07
CA GLU A 122 16.88 10.93 6.30
C GLU A 122 16.22 10.31 7.51
N ASP A 123 14.92 10.54 7.69
CA ASP A 123 14.21 10.17 8.93
C ASP A 123 13.05 9.19 8.72
N TYR A 124 12.74 8.81 7.47
CA TYR A 124 11.62 7.92 7.13
C TYR A 124 10.26 8.43 7.66
N GLN A 125 10.05 9.76 7.60
CA GLN A 125 8.85 10.38 8.15
C GLN A 125 7.65 10.32 7.22
N TYR A 126 7.87 10.25 5.88
CA TYR A 126 6.79 10.09 4.90
C TYR A 126 7.19 9.17 3.76
N ALA A 127 6.19 8.57 3.12
CA ALA A 127 6.33 7.74 1.92
C ALA A 127 5.17 7.96 0.97
N PHE A 128 5.46 7.96 -0.35
CA PHE A 128 4.44 7.95 -1.40
C PHE A 128 4.41 6.56 -2.01
N VAL A 129 3.23 5.98 -2.06
CA VAL A 129 3.03 4.58 -2.44
C VAL A 129 2.04 4.49 -3.58
N SER A 130 2.37 3.64 -4.56
CA SER A 130 1.50 3.27 -5.66
C SER A 130 1.14 1.79 -5.60
N GLY A 131 -0.04 1.43 -6.09
CA GLY A 131 -0.44 0.06 -6.36
C GLY A 131 -0.10 -0.39 -7.79
N PRO A 132 -0.88 -1.34 -8.34
CA PRO A 132 -0.60 -1.94 -9.65
C PRO A 132 -0.85 -0.99 -10.84
N ASP A 133 -1.63 0.06 -10.65
CA ASP A 133 -1.99 1.06 -11.66
C ASP A 133 -2.24 2.44 -11.02
N THR A 134 -2.51 3.45 -11.84
CA THR A 134 -2.70 4.84 -11.40
C THR A 134 -4.01 5.11 -10.66
N SER A 135 -4.84 4.11 -10.42
CA SER A 135 -6.01 4.23 -9.53
C SER A 135 -5.66 4.03 -8.04
N TYR A 136 -4.45 3.54 -7.75
CA TYR A 136 -3.99 3.23 -6.39
C TYR A 136 -2.84 4.15 -5.98
N LEU A 137 -3.09 5.04 -5.02
CA LEU A 137 -2.14 6.03 -4.56
C LEU A 137 -2.36 6.35 -3.09
N TRP A 138 -1.26 6.43 -2.31
CA TRP A 138 -1.27 6.78 -0.89
C TRP A 138 -0.11 7.71 -0.53
N LEU A 139 -0.40 8.66 0.35
CA LEU A 139 0.57 9.39 1.17
C LEU A 139 0.53 8.82 2.58
N LEU A 140 1.61 8.21 3.01
CA LEU A 140 1.80 7.68 4.36
C LEU A 140 2.76 8.57 5.15
N ALA A 141 2.55 8.69 6.47
CA ALA A 141 3.44 9.43 7.37
C ALA A 141 3.54 8.79 8.75
N ARG A 142 4.60 9.15 9.49
CA ARG A 142 4.82 8.70 10.88
C ARG A 142 3.93 9.42 11.89
N THR A 143 3.37 10.55 11.51
CA THR A 143 2.47 11.37 12.33
C THR A 143 1.11 11.52 11.65
N PRO A 144 0.02 11.75 12.40
CA PRO A 144 -1.33 11.89 11.84
C PRO A 144 -1.51 13.16 10.99
N THR A 145 -0.53 14.05 11.01
CA THR A 145 -0.48 15.26 10.20
C THR A 145 0.92 15.45 9.62
N VAL A 146 1.02 16.11 8.47
CA VAL A 146 2.29 16.44 7.81
C VAL A 146 2.35 17.92 7.48
N HIS A 147 3.56 18.44 7.27
CA HIS A 147 3.72 19.80 6.79
C HIS A 147 3.09 19.96 5.39
N PRO A 148 2.42 21.11 5.09
CA PRO A 148 1.78 21.34 3.79
C PRO A 148 2.71 21.13 2.58
N ASP A 149 4.01 21.39 2.71
CA ASP A 149 4.98 21.18 1.64
C ASP A 149 5.09 19.71 1.22
N ILE A 150 4.89 18.76 2.17
CA ILE A 150 4.90 17.33 1.86
C ILE A 150 3.65 16.97 1.03
N VAL A 151 2.50 17.55 1.38
CA VAL A 151 1.26 17.36 0.61
C VAL A 151 1.40 17.94 -0.79
N ASN A 152 1.94 19.15 -0.92
CA ASN A 152 2.19 19.79 -2.21
C ASN A 152 3.15 18.95 -3.07
N LYS A 153 4.27 18.50 -2.49
CA LYS A 153 5.23 17.60 -3.16
C LYS A 153 4.55 16.31 -3.64
N PHE A 154 3.69 15.72 -2.80
CA PHE A 154 2.92 14.52 -3.13
C PHE A 154 2.01 14.75 -4.33
N ILE A 155 1.23 15.85 -4.31
CA ILE A 155 0.31 16.20 -5.39
C ILE A 155 1.08 16.42 -6.69
N GLU A 156 2.10 17.27 -6.68
CA GLU A 156 2.88 17.62 -7.87
C GLU A 156 3.55 16.39 -8.50
N LYS A 157 4.24 15.59 -7.68
CA LYS A 157 4.91 14.37 -8.15
C LYS A 157 3.91 13.35 -8.70
N SER A 158 2.82 13.08 -7.97
CA SER A 158 1.81 12.12 -8.40
C SER A 158 1.10 12.57 -9.67
N LYS A 159 0.77 13.86 -9.80
CA LYS A 159 0.17 14.42 -11.01
C LYS A 159 1.09 14.26 -12.23
N SER A 160 2.40 14.48 -12.06
CA SER A 160 3.38 14.29 -13.14
C SER A 160 3.50 12.84 -13.62
N LEU A 161 3.13 11.89 -12.76
CA LEU A 161 3.10 10.44 -13.03
C LEU A 161 1.75 9.93 -13.54
N GLY A 162 0.78 10.84 -13.75
CA GLY A 162 -0.52 10.53 -14.36
C GLY A 162 -1.61 10.11 -13.37
N PHE A 163 -1.41 10.29 -12.06
CA PHE A 163 -2.48 10.09 -11.07
C PHE A 163 -3.49 11.22 -11.10
N ASP A 164 -4.77 10.90 -10.87
CA ASP A 164 -5.86 11.87 -10.76
C ASP A 164 -5.89 12.50 -9.36
N THR A 165 -4.95 13.42 -9.11
CA THR A 165 -4.78 14.05 -7.79
C THR A 165 -5.93 14.96 -7.38
N ASP A 166 -6.81 15.33 -8.31
CA ASP A 166 -8.01 16.12 -8.01
C ASP A 166 -9.08 15.29 -7.26
N LYS A 167 -8.92 13.95 -7.25
CA LYS A 167 -9.79 13.00 -6.53
C LYS A 167 -9.21 12.50 -5.21
N LEU A 168 -8.15 13.12 -4.72
CA LEU A 168 -7.56 12.72 -3.44
C LEU A 168 -8.55 12.90 -2.28
N ILE A 169 -8.62 11.88 -1.45
CA ILE A 169 -9.32 11.89 -0.17
C ILE A 169 -8.27 12.12 0.91
N TYR A 170 -8.45 13.15 1.74
CA TYR A 170 -7.63 13.42 2.91
C TYR A 170 -8.26 12.72 4.11
N VAL A 171 -7.47 11.84 4.73
CA VAL A 171 -7.94 11.02 5.86
C VAL A 171 -7.94 11.83 7.13
N LYS A 172 -9.06 11.83 7.84
CA LYS A 172 -9.16 12.46 9.16
C LYS A 172 -8.53 11.56 10.22
N HIS A 173 -7.77 12.20 11.11
CA HIS A 173 -7.19 11.58 12.30
C HIS A 173 -7.64 12.36 13.53
N ASP A 174 -8.88 12.11 13.95
CA ASP A 174 -9.48 12.73 15.12
C ASP A 174 -9.34 11.84 16.36
N GLU A 175 -9.62 12.38 17.53
CA GLU A 175 -9.80 11.59 18.75
C GLU A 175 -11.03 10.69 18.60
N THR A 176 -10.81 9.37 18.55
CA THR A 176 -11.88 8.38 18.54
C THR A 176 -12.28 8.03 19.98
N PRO A 177 -13.47 7.46 20.21
CA PRO A 177 -13.91 7.06 21.56
C PRO A 177 -12.93 6.18 22.33
N GLU A 178 -12.10 5.37 21.64
CA GLU A 178 -11.05 4.57 22.27
C GLU A 178 -9.84 5.41 22.70
N ALA A 179 -9.46 6.45 21.95
CA ALA A 179 -8.35 7.33 22.33
C ALA A 179 -8.69 8.15 23.58
N VAL A 180 -9.95 8.55 23.74
CA VAL A 180 -10.45 9.25 24.94
C VAL A 180 -10.40 8.36 26.18
N ASN A 181 -10.72 7.06 26.04
CA ASN A 181 -10.70 6.13 27.18
C ASN A 181 -9.27 5.78 27.66
N GLN A 182 -8.26 5.80 26.79
CA GLN A 182 -6.87 5.53 27.18
C GLN A 182 -6.24 6.70 27.95
N GLN A 183 -6.64 7.93 27.67
CA GLN A 183 -6.17 9.11 28.41
C GLN A 183 -6.80 9.27 29.80
N GLY A 184 -7.91 8.58 30.06
CA GLY A 184 -8.62 8.62 31.36
C GLY A 184 -8.16 7.63 32.41
N VAL A 185 -7.26 6.70 32.08
CA VAL A 185 -6.77 5.63 33.00
C VAL A 185 -5.46 6.01 33.69
N ASP A 186 -4.75 7.05 33.21
CA ASP A 186 -3.47 7.51 33.78
C ASP A 186 -3.62 8.70 34.76
N LYS A 187 -4.72 8.75 35.52
CA LYS A 187 -4.91 9.75 36.60
C LYS A 187 -5.14 9.08 37.95
#